data_acd70ce07cd687243cf102d8728cd4be
#
_entry.id   acd70ce07cd687243cf102d8728cd4be
#
_cell.length_a   1.000
_cell.length_b   1.000
_cell.length_c   1.000
_cell.angle_alpha   90.00
_cell.angle_beta   90.00
_cell.angle_gamma   90.00
#
_symmetry.space_group_name_H-M   'P 1'
#
loop_
_entity.id
_entity.type
_entity.pdbx_description
1 polymer ?
#
loop_
_entity_poly.entity_id
_entity_poly.type
_entity_poly.pdbx_seq_one_letter_code
_entity_poly.pdbx_strand_id
1 'polypeptide(L)'
;MTDLGTLALLIALAASVYGIIVPHLGVRTDNWNLVRSAQHASALAFVMVALASAVLIHALVTSDFSVYYVWGHSSSDMPLFYKITAMWGGLEGSLLFWILVQSFYTMVVAIRYQYSNREVIPYVLVTLNLLQGFLLVLMIGWSNPLELQAVIPDEGRGLNPLLQNLAMIVHPPMLYLGFIGFSIPFAFAMGGLIRGRLDNEWVLTTRRWTLLSWYFLS
;
A
#
# COMPACT_ATOMS: atom_id res chain seq x y z
N MET A 1 -12.46 12.98 11.61
CA MET A 1 -11.12 12.60 11.11
C MET A 1 -11.19 11.52 10.03
N THR A 2 -12.16 10.62 10.10
CA THR A 2 -12.39 9.55 9.10
C THR A 2 -12.59 10.08 7.68
N ASP A 3 -13.32 11.19 7.51
CA ASP A 3 -13.50 11.85 6.20
C ASP A 3 -12.17 12.25 5.56
N LEU A 4 -11.21 12.72 6.38
CA LEU A 4 -9.86 13.04 5.91
C LEU A 4 -9.14 11.77 5.38
N GLY A 5 -9.26 10.66 6.10
CA GLY A 5 -8.68 9.38 5.68
C GLY A 5 -9.33 8.86 4.39
N THR A 6 -10.66 8.92 4.30
CA THR A 6 -11.40 8.52 3.08
C THR A 6 -11.03 9.40 1.89
N LEU A 7 -10.95 10.72 2.08
CA LEU A 7 -10.49 11.65 1.04
C LEU A 7 -9.05 11.34 0.61
N ALA A 8 -8.16 11.01 1.55
CA ALA A 8 -6.79 10.62 1.25
C ALA A 8 -6.74 9.35 0.38
N LEU A 9 -7.57 8.33 0.67
CA LEU A 9 -7.68 7.12 -0.17
C LEU A 9 -8.17 7.43 -1.58
N LEU A 10 -9.14 8.34 -1.73
CA LEU A 10 -9.63 8.78 -3.04
C LEU A 10 -8.55 9.52 -3.84
N ILE A 11 -7.76 10.39 -3.19
CA ILE A 11 -6.62 11.06 -3.82
C ILE A 11 -5.54 10.03 -4.22
N ALA A 12 -5.26 9.04 -3.35
CA ALA A 12 -4.32 7.97 -3.67
C ALA A 12 -4.77 7.15 -4.89
N LEU A 13 -6.07 6.86 -5.00
CA LEU A 13 -6.65 6.19 -6.17
C LEU A 13 -6.48 7.04 -7.44
N ALA A 14 -6.82 8.33 -7.38
CA ALA A 14 -6.64 9.24 -8.51
C ALA A 14 -5.17 9.35 -8.95
N ALA A 15 -4.24 9.42 -7.98
CA ALA A 15 -2.80 9.43 -8.24
C ALA A 15 -2.31 8.11 -8.85
N SER A 16 -2.87 6.97 -8.43
CA SER A 16 -2.56 5.65 -9.03
C SER A 16 -3.07 5.55 -10.46
N VAL A 17 -4.30 6.01 -10.73
CA VAL A 17 -4.85 6.07 -12.10
C VAL A 17 -3.99 6.97 -12.99
N TYR A 18 -3.57 8.11 -12.49
CA TYR A 18 -2.62 8.99 -13.18
C TYR A 18 -1.30 8.25 -13.47
N GLY A 19 -0.77 7.50 -12.49
CA GLY A 19 0.43 6.68 -12.62
C GLY A 19 0.32 5.51 -13.60
N ILE A 20 -0.91 5.08 -13.96
CA ILE A 20 -1.16 4.10 -15.01
C ILE A 20 -1.17 4.75 -16.40
N ILE A 21 -1.87 5.87 -16.55
CA ILE A 21 -2.14 6.48 -17.86
C ILE A 21 -0.94 7.29 -18.36
N VAL A 22 -0.38 8.14 -17.52
CA VAL A 22 0.57 9.17 -17.94
C VAL A 22 1.94 8.64 -18.36
N PRO A 23 2.53 7.60 -17.73
CA PRO A 23 3.77 7.03 -18.24
C PRO A 23 3.64 6.49 -19.66
N HIS A 24 2.49 5.90 -20.00
CA HIS A 24 2.21 5.40 -21.34
C HIS A 24 2.15 6.53 -22.38
N LEU A 25 1.51 7.66 -22.03
CA LEU A 25 1.50 8.86 -22.85
C LEU A 25 2.90 9.44 -23.00
N GLY A 26 3.68 9.48 -21.92
CA GLY A 26 5.06 9.97 -21.93
C GLY A 26 5.96 9.20 -22.89
N VAL A 27 5.82 7.87 -22.94
CA VAL A 27 6.56 7.04 -23.90
C VAL A 27 6.10 7.29 -25.33
N ARG A 28 4.79 7.40 -25.59
CA ARG A 28 4.25 7.66 -26.94
C ARG A 28 4.62 9.02 -27.51
N THR A 29 4.75 10.02 -26.66
CA THR A 29 5.06 11.41 -27.06
C THR A 29 6.54 11.77 -26.91
N ASP A 30 7.39 10.82 -26.53
CA ASP A 30 8.81 11.03 -26.18
C ASP A 30 9.01 12.14 -25.14
N ASN A 31 8.05 12.31 -24.23
CA ASN A 31 8.06 13.35 -23.21
C ASN A 31 8.37 12.77 -21.82
N TRP A 32 9.63 12.78 -21.42
CA TRP A 32 10.08 12.25 -20.15
C TRP A 32 9.54 13.01 -18.92
N ASN A 33 9.13 14.27 -19.09
CA ASN A 33 8.54 15.04 -17.99
C ASN A 33 7.19 14.44 -17.56
N LEU A 34 6.43 13.81 -18.47
CA LEU A 34 5.21 13.09 -18.13
C LEU A 34 5.52 11.85 -17.29
N VAL A 35 6.56 11.08 -17.64
CA VAL A 35 6.99 9.94 -16.82
C VAL A 35 7.41 10.40 -15.42
N ARG A 36 8.18 11.50 -15.34
CA ARG A 36 8.58 12.06 -14.04
C ARG A 36 7.39 12.55 -13.21
N SER A 37 6.39 13.17 -13.83
CA SER A 37 5.18 13.59 -13.12
C SER A 37 4.42 12.38 -12.54
N ALA A 38 4.39 11.25 -13.24
CA ALA A 38 3.82 10.01 -12.74
C ALA A 38 4.63 9.39 -11.57
N GLN A 39 5.96 9.57 -11.57
CA GLN A 39 6.80 9.21 -10.42
C GLN A 39 6.41 10.02 -9.17
N HIS A 40 6.20 11.33 -9.33
CA HIS A 40 5.73 12.19 -8.23
C HIS A 40 4.31 11.81 -7.79
N ALA A 41 3.43 11.46 -8.71
CA ALA A 41 2.08 10.97 -8.38
C ALA A 41 2.13 9.67 -7.57
N SER A 42 3.04 8.74 -7.89
CA SER A 42 3.25 7.52 -7.10
C SER A 42 3.75 7.84 -5.67
N ALA A 43 4.62 8.83 -5.51
CA ALA A 43 5.04 9.29 -4.19
C ALA A 43 3.88 9.97 -3.42
N LEU A 44 3.07 10.78 -4.09
CA LEU A 44 1.85 11.37 -3.52
C LEU A 44 0.87 10.27 -3.05
N ALA A 45 0.67 9.23 -3.84
CA ALA A 45 -0.20 8.11 -3.48
C ALA A 45 0.26 7.44 -2.18
N PHE A 46 1.58 7.22 -2.00
CA PHE A 46 2.11 6.72 -0.72
C PHE A 46 1.82 7.66 0.44
N VAL A 47 2.06 8.96 0.29
CA VAL A 47 1.79 9.94 1.36
C VAL A 47 0.31 9.94 1.77
N MET A 48 -0.59 9.83 0.81
CA MET A 48 -2.03 9.78 1.05
C MET A 48 -2.46 8.49 1.74
N VAL A 49 -1.93 7.32 1.33
CA VAL A 49 -2.19 6.04 2.00
C VAL A 49 -1.61 6.04 3.41
N ALA A 50 -0.41 6.59 3.61
CA ALA A 50 0.18 6.75 4.94
C ALA A 50 -0.66 7.65 5.85
N LEU A 51 -1.24 8.73 5.30
CA LEU A 51 -2.16 9.59 6.04
C LEU A 51 -3.43 8.83 6.45
N ALA A 52 -4.05 8.07 5.55
CA ALA A 52 -5.23 7.25 5.88
C ALA A 52 -4.89 6.19 6.94
N SER A 53 -3.72 5.56 6.84
CA SER A 53 -3.21 4.62 7.85
C SER A 53 -3.00 5.28 9.21
N ALA A 54 -2.45 6.49 9.23
CA ALA A 54 -2.27 7.25 10.47
C ALA A 54 -3.62 7.65 11.10
N VAL A 55 -4.63 7.97 10.31
CA VAL A 55 -6.00 8.24 10.78
C VAL A 55 -6.59 6.99 11.45
N LEU A 56 -6.45 5.81 10.84
CA LEU A 56 -6.93 4.56 11.44
C LEU A 56 -6.18 4.23 12.74
N ILE A 57 -4.85 4.35 12.75
CA ILE A 57 -4.06 4.12 13.97
C ILE A 57 -4.46 5.10 15.07
N HIS A 58 -4.68 6.36 14.74
CA HIS A 58 -5.17 7.35 15.71
C HIS A 58 -6.52 6.94 16.30
N ALA A 59 -7.47 6.53 15.47
CA ALA A 59 -8.79 6.08 15.91
C ALA A 59 -8.69 4.83 16.83
N LEU A 60 -7.79 3.87 16.49
CA LEU A 60 -7.51 2.69 17.33
C LEU A 60 -6.90 3.07 18.68
N VAL A 61 -5.93 3.98 18.70
CA VAL A 61 -5.25 4.42 19.93
C VAL A 61 -6.18 5.20 20.85
N THR A 62 -7.04 6.04 20.29
CA THR A 62 -8.01 6.85 21.03
C THR A 62 -9.30 6.08 21.36
N SER A 63 -9.43 4.82 20.92
CA SER A 63 -10.63 3.99 21.09
C SER A 63 -11.90 4.68 20.56
N ASP A 64 -11.80 5.26 19.35
CA ASP A 64 -12.93 5.92 18.70
C ASP A 64 -13.89 4.87 18.12
N PHE A 65 -14.82 4.42 18.95
CA PHE A 65 -15.81 3.40 18.58
C PHE A 65 -16.92 3.92 17.63
N SER A 66 -16.87 5.17 17.19
CA SER A 66 -17.67 5.62 16.06
C SER A 66 -17.24 4.97 14.74
N VAL A 67 -15.98 4.51 14.67
CA VAL A 67 -15.42 3.76 13.52
C VAL A 67 -15.72 2.27 13.70
N TYR A 68 -16.44 1.68 12.75
CA TYR A 68 -16.87 0.28 12.81
C TYR A 68 -15.70 -0.71 13.01
N TYR A 69 -14.60 -0.50 12.29
CA TYR A 69 -13.41 -1.32 12.42
C TYR A 69 -12.80 -1.26 13.82
N VAL A 70 -12.70 -0.07 14.40
CA VAL A 70 -12.14 0.15 15.73
C VAL A 70 -12.99 -0.55 16.80
N TRP A 71 -14.30 -0.41 16.71
CA TRP A 71 -15.21 -1.13 17.58
C TRP A 71 -15.04 -2.66 17.51
N GLY A 72 -14.86 -3.18 16.29
CA GLY A 72 -14.73 -4.62 16.07
C GLY A 72 -13.40 -5.24 16.54
N HIS A 73 -12.33 -4.43 16.66
CA HIS A 73 -10.96 -4.92 16.86
C HIS A 73 -10.20 -4.28 18.01
N SER A 74 -10.81 -3.37 18.77
CA SER A 74 -10.18 -2.67 19.90
C SER A 74 -11.12 -2.63 21.11
N SER A 75 -10.57 -2.34 22.28
CA SER A 75 -11.29 -2.03 23.51
C SER A 75 -10.54 -0.96 24.30
N SER A 76 -11.22 -0.27 25.23
CA SER A 76 -10.62 0.79 26.05
C SER A 76 -9.49 0.26 26.93
N ASP A 77 -9.62 -0.95 27.49
CA ASP A 77 -8.64 -1.57 28.40
C ASP A 77 -7.45 -2.22 27.67
N MET A 78 -7.46 -2.28 26.34
CA MET A 78 -6.43 -2.96 25.57
C MET A 78 -5.11 -2.21 25.63
N PRO A 79 -3.95 -2.88 25.87
CA PRO A 79 -2.62 -2.28 25.83
C PRO A 79 -2.33 -1.58 24.51
N LEU A 80 -1.64 -0.43 24.58
CA LEU A 80 -1.37 0.45 23.43
C LEU A 80 -0.76 -0.29 22.22
N PHE A 81 0.19 -1.20 22.47
CA PHE A 81 0.82 -1.94 21.39
C PHE A 81 -0.16 -2.86 20.65
N TYR A 82 -1.15 -3.45 21.33
CA TYR A 82 -2.20 -4.23 20.67
C TYR A 82 -3.20 -3.32 19.95
N LYS A 83 -3.49 -2.12 20.45
CA LYS A 83 -4.29 -1.14 19.71
C LYS A 83 -3.64 -0.79 18.37
N ILE A 84 -2.33 -0.58 18.32
CA ILE A 84 -1.59 -0.30 17.08
C ILE A 84 -1.61 -1.54 16.16
N THR A 85 -1.34 -2.72 16.70
CA THR A 85 -1.28 -3.94 15.89
C THR A 85 -2.66 -4.43 15.45
N ALA A 86 -3.74 -3.96 16.08
CA ALA A 86 -5.09 -4.18 15.59
C ALA A 86 -5.33 -3.61 14.19
N MET A 87 -4.48 -2.69 13.71
CA MET A 87 -4.51 -2.22 12.32
C MET A 87 -4.49 -3.38 11.31
N TRP A 88 -3.75 -4.45 11.60
CA TRP A 88 -3.73 -5.66 10.75
C TRP A 88 -4.41 -6.87 11.39
N GLY A 89 -5.25 -6.64 12.40
CA GLY A 89 -5.99 -7.67 13.10
C GLY A 89 -7.27 -8.14 12.41
N GLY A 90 -7.75 -7.41 11.41
CA GLY A 90 -8.94 -7.71 10.62
C GLY A 90 -8.71 -7.52 9.13
N LEU A 91 -9.70 -7.89 8.32
CA LEU A 91 -9.60 -7.89 6.85
C LEU A 91 -9.35 -6.49 6.29
N GLU A 92 -10.16 -5.51 6.70
CA GLU A 92 -10.15 -4.14 6.16
C GLU A 92 -8.84 -3.42 6.50
N GLY A 93 -8.40 -3.54 7.76
CA GLY A 93 -7.14 -2.95 8.20
C GLY A 93 -5.92 -3.64 7.60
N SER A 94 -5.96 -4.99 7.45
CA SER A 94 -4.92 -5.75 6.75
C SER A 94 -4.79 -5.32 5.29
N LEU A 95 -5.90 -5.05 4.60
CA LEU A 95 -5.90 -4.56 3.23
C LEU A 95 -5.28 -3.15 3.15
N LEU A 96 -5.60 -2.26 4.11
CA LEU A 96 -4.97 -0.94 4.20
C LEU A 96 -3.46 -1.06 4.41
N PHE A 97 -3.03 -1.97 5.30
CA PHE A 97 -1.62 -2.22 5.52
C PHE A 97 -0.92 -2.79 4.27
N TRP A 98 -1.59 -3.67 3.53
CA TRP A 98 -1.11 -4.15 2.24
C TRP A 98 -0.89 -2.99 1.25
N ILE A 99 -1.89 -2.11 1.10
CA ILE A 99 -1.79 -0.95 0.20
C ILE A 99 -0.68 0.00 0.66
N LEU A 100 -0.49 0.18 1.97
CA LEU A 100 0.58 0.99 2.52
C LEU A 100 1.97 0.46 2.10
N VAL A 101 2.19 -0.85 2.24
CA VAL A 101 3.46 -1.49 1.82
C VAL A 101 3.61 -1.43 0.29
N GLN A 102 2.55 -1.69 -0.48
CA GLN A 102 2.58 -1.61 -1.94
C GLN A 102 2.91 -0.19 -2.43
N SER A 103 2.27 0.83 -1.86
CA SER A 103 2.52 2.23 -2.22
C SER A 103 3.93 2.69 -1.82
N PHE A 104 4.44 2.23 -0.66
CA PHE A 104 5.82 2.45 -0.25
C PHE A 104 6.81 1.89 -1.27
N TYR A 105 6.64 0.64 -1.69
CA TYR A 105 7.50 0.03 -2.70
C TYR A 105 7.42 0.74 -4.05
N THR A 106 6.21 1.13 -4.47
CA THR A 106 6.01 1.90 -5.71
C THR A 106 6.75 3.23 -5.67
N MET A 107 6.66 3.96 -4.54
CA MET A 107 7.41 5.20 -4.32
C MET A 107 8.92 4.96 -4.35
N VAL A 108 9.42 3.93 -3.65
CA VAL A 108 10.86 3.63 -3.62
C VAL A 108 11.38 3.31 -5.03
N VAL A 109 10.65 2.52 -5.81
CA VAL A 109 11.00 2.23 -7.22
C VAL A 109 10.99 3.52 -8.05
N ALA A 110 9.96 4.36 -7.91
CA ALA A 110 9.84 5.64 -8.63
C ALA A 110 11.03 6.56 -8.35
N ILE A 111 11.47 6.68 -7.09
CA ILE A 111 12.61 7.51 -6.69
C ILE A 111 13.94 6.87 -7.11
N ARG A 112 14.10 5.57 -6.85
CA ARG A 112 15.37 4.85 -7.09
C ARG A 112 15.79 4.83 -8.54
N TYR A 113 14.81 4.74 -9.45
CA TYR A 113 15.05 4.62 -10.90
C TYR A 113 14.64 5.85 -11.69
N GLN A 114 14.52 7.02 -11.06
CA GLN A 114 14.07 8.26 -11.74
C GLN A 114 14.98 8.72 -12.90
N TYR A 115 16.25 8.33 -12.90
CA TYR A 115 17.23 8.70 -13.93
C TYR A 115 17.81 7.48 -14.67
N SER A 116 17.43 6.25 -14.30
CA SER A 116 17.97 5.01 -14.88
C SER A 116 16.86 4.16 -15.48
N ASN A 117 17.23 3.18 -16.31
CA ASN A 117 16.31 2.19 -16.92
C ASN A 117 15.11 2.85 -17.63
N ARG A 118 15.34 3.97 -18.32
CA ARG A 118 14.28 4.80 -18.92
C ARG A 118 13.35 4.05 -19.87
N GLU A 119 13.84 2.98 -20.48
CA GLU A 119 13.05 2.19 -21.42
C GLU A 119 12.03 1.28 -20.73
N VAL A 120 12.31 0.82 -19.52
CA VAL A 120 11.50 -0.17 -18.78
C VAL A 120 10.66 0.48 -17.68
N ILE A 121 11.19 1.51 -17.01
CA ILE A 121 10.55 2.17 -15.85
C ILE A 121 9.12 2.67 -16.11
N PRO A 122 8.76 3.26 -17.25
CA PRO A 122 7.38 3.66 -17.48
C PRO A 122 6.39 2.48 -17.33
N TYR A 123 6.74 1.31 -17.84
CA TYR A 123 5.90 0.10 -17.77
C TYR A 123 5.92 -0.54 -16.39
N VAL A 124 7.05 -0.47 -15.67
CA VAL A 124 7.14 -0.87 -14.26
C VAL A 124 6.19 -0.05 -13.41
N LEU A 125 6.19 1.28 -13.58
CA LEU A 125 5.28 2.20 -12.88
C LEU A 125 3.82 1.89 -13.18
N VAL A 126 3.49 1.67 -14.46
CA VAL A 126 2.13 1.27 -14.88
C VAL A 126 1.70 0.01 -14.14
N THR A 127 2.55 -1.03 -14.10
CA THR A 127 2.23 -2.30 -13.44
C THR A 127 2.03 -2.14 -11.94
N LEU A 128 2.94 -1.44 -11.25
CA LEU A 128 2.84 -1.22 -9.80
C LEU A 128 1.62 -0.37 -9.43
N ASN A 129 1.34 0.71 -10.18
CA ASN A 129 0.17 1.54 -9.95
C ASN A 129 -1.14 0.81 -10.31
N LEU A 130 -1.13 -0.12 -11.26
CA LEU A 130 -2.29 -0.96 -11.57
C LEU A 130 -2.63 -1.89 -10.40
N LEU A 131 -1.62 -2.57 -9.83
CA LEU A 131 -1.80 -3.40 -8.63
C LEU A 131 -2.33 -2.57 -7.46
N GLN A 132 -1.72 -1.42 -7.20
CA GLN A 132 -2.14 -0.51 -6.13
C GLN A 132 -3.55 0.04 -6.36
N GLY A 133 -3.86 0.48 -7.58
CA GLY A 133 -5.18 1.00 -7.93
C GLY A 133 -6.28 -0.05 -7.78
N PHE A 134 -5.99 -1.30 -8.17
CA PHE A 134 -6.91 -2.42 -7.95
C PHE A 134 -7.22 -2.63 -6.47
N LEU A 135 -6.19 -2.66 -5.61
CA LEU A 135 -6.38 -2.81 -4.17
C LEU A 135 -7.14 -1.63 -3.55
N LEU A 136 -6.87 -0.39 -4.01
CA LEU A 136 -7.60 0.80 -3.56
C LEU A 136 -9.08 0.76 -3.95
N VAL A 137 -9.41 0.28 -5.16
CA VAL A 137 -10.81 0.10 -5.59
C VAL A 137 -11.52 -0.93 -4.70
N LEU A 138 -10.88 -2.07 -4.40
CA LEU A 138 -11.43 -3.07 -3.49
C LEU A 138 -11.67 -2.49 -2.09
N MET A 139 -10.71 -1.72 -1.56
CA MET A 139 -10.84 -1.11 -0.25
C MET A 139 -11.97 -0.08 -0.19
N ILE A 140 -11.99 0.87 -1.11
CA ILE A 140 -12.98 1.95 -1.09
C ILE A 140 -14.39 1.41 -1.36
N GLY A 141 -14.52 0.40 -2.21
CA GLY A 141 -15.81 -0.15 -2.61
C GLY A 141 -16.43 -1.16 -1.64
N TRP A 142 -15.59 -1.94 -0.93
CA TRP A 142 -16.10 -3.10 -0.17
C TRP A 142 -15.47 -3.32 1.21
N SER A 143 -14.33 -2.70 1.51
CA SER A 143 -13.56 -3.01 2.73
C SER A 143 -12.95 -1.76 3.37
N ASN A 144 -13.76 -0.69 3.51
CA ASN A 144 -13.28 0.58 4.04
C ASN A 144 -13.12 0.52 5.58
N PRO A 145 -11.89 0.54 6.13
CA PRO A 145 -11.67 0.50 7.58
C PRO A 145 -12.05 1.78 8.32
N LEU A 146 -12.40 2.85 7.57
CA LEU A 146 -12.79 4.16 8.11
C LEU A 146 -14.30 4.38 8.09
N GLU A 147 -15.08 3.32 7.85
CA GLU A 147 -16.53 3.39 7.85
C GLU A 147 -17.08 3.72 9.24
N LEU A 148 -17.99 4.69 9.28
CA LEU A 148 -18.66 5.11 10.51
C LEU A 148 -19.92 4.28 10.72
N GLN A 149 -20.23 4.00 12.00
CA GLN A 149 -21.48 3.35 12.37
C GLN A 149 -22.52 4.35 12.89
N ALA A 150 -23.78 4.06 12.63
CA ALA A 150 -24.89 4.96 12.99
C ALA A 150 -25.15 5.03 14.50
N VAL A 151 -24.87 3.94 15.22
CA VAL A 151 -25.01 3.84 16.68
C VAL A 151 -23.63 3.62 17.27
N ILE A 152 -23.19 4.52 18.14
CA ILE A 152 -21.87 4.45 18.77
C ILE A 152 -21.99 3.62 20.05
N PRO A 153 -21.36 2.44 20.12
CA PRO A 153 -21.33 1.63 21.34
C PRO A 153 -20.43 2.27 22.41
N ASP A 154 -20.75 2.01 23.67
CA ASP A 154 -19.95 2.49 24.81
C ASP A 154 -18.58 1.82 24.91
N GLU A 155 -18.46 0.57 24.38
CA GLU A 155 -17.24 -0.21 24.46
C GLU A 155 -17.02 -1.04 23.19
N GLY A 156 -15.75 -1.34 22.86
CA GLY A 156 -15.36 -2.17 21.73
C GLY A 156 -15.35 -3.66 22.05
N ARG A 157 -15.41 -4.50 21.01
CA ARG A 157 -15.39 -5.98 21.15
C ARG A 157 -14.01 -6.53 21.55
N GLY A 158 -12.97 -5.71 21.41
CA GLY A 158 -11.59 -6.14 21.63
C GLY A 158 -11.00 -6.95 20.48
N LEU A 159 -9.67 -7.09 20.51
CA LEU A 159 -8.95 -7.94 19.58
C LEU A 159 -9.12 -9.42 19.98
N ASN A 160 -9.29 -10.29 18.99
CA ASN A 160 -9.34 -11.75 19.22
C ASN A 160 -8.17 -12.20 20.12
N PRO A 161 -8.43 -12.88 21.24
CA PRO A 161 -7.39 -13.30 22.19
C PRO A 161 -6.25 -14.12 21.55
N LEU A 162 -6.53 -14.89 20.50
CA LEU A 162 -5.50 -15.63 19.74
C LEU A 162 -4.51 -14.72 19.02
N LEU A 163 -4.90 -13.46 18.74
CA LEU A 163 -4.05 -12.45 18.11
C LEU A 163 -3.29 -11.60 19.14
N GLN A 164 -3.56 -11.76 20.44
CA GLN A 164 -2.88 -11.03 21.51
C GLN A 164 -1.58 -11.74 21.94
N ASN A 165 -0.62 -11.81 21.01
CA ASN A 165 0.69 -12.41 21.27
C ASN A 165 1.79 -11.68 20.48
N LEU A 166 3.06 -11.89 20.83
CA LEU A 166 4.21 -11.24 20.22
C LEU A 166 4.35 -11.55 18.71
N ALA A 167 3.94 -12.76 18.28
CA ALA A 167 3.99 -13.12 16.86
C ALA A 167 3.07 -12.22 16.03
N MET A 168 1.93 -11.80 16.58
CA MET A 168 1.01 -10.87 15.91
C MET A 168 1.62 -9.48 15.65
N ILE A 169 2.59 -9.07 16.46
CA ILE A 169 3.26 -7.78 16.26
C ILE A 169 4.23 -7.84 15.08
N VAL A 170 4.97 -8.93 14.93
CA VAL A 170 6.11 -9.05 14.03
C VAL A 170 5.79 -9.81 12.75
N HIS A 171 5.10 -10.96 12.87
CA HIS A 171 4.91 -11.86 11.72
C HIS A 171 4.11 -11.24 10.57
N PRO A 172 2.96 -10.57 10.76
CA PRO A 172 2.22 -10.01 9.65
C PRO A 172 2.99 -8.90 8.90
N PRO A 173 3.63 -7.92 9.56
CA PRO A 173 4.47 -6.95 8.85
C PRO A 173 5.59 -7.60 8.03
N MET A 174 6.29 -8.61 8.58
CA MET A 174 7.35 -9.33 7.85
C MET A 174 6.78 -10.06 6.63
N LEU A 175 5.65 -10.77 6.82
CA LEU A 175 4.96 -11.45 5.72
C LEU A 175 4.56 -10.48 4.60
N TYR A 176 3.97 -9.34 4.94
CA TYR A 176 3.56 -8.34 3.95
C TYR A 176 4.76 -7.72 3.23
N LEU A 177 5.83 -7.36 3.93
CA LEU A 177 7.05 -6.83 3.32
C LEU A 177 7.64 -7.83 2.31
N GLY A 178 7.66 -9.11 2.66
CA GLY A 178 8.16 -10.15 1.77
C GLY A 178 7.22 -10.44 0.60
N PHE A 179 5.95 -10.76 0.89
CA PHE A 179 4.96 -11.14 -0.12
C PHE A 179 4.71 -10.03 -1.14
N ILE A 180 4.45 -8.81 -0.67
CA ILE A 180 4.19 -7.67 -1.54
C ILE A 180 5.46 -7.23 -2.26
N GLY A 181 6.63 -7.39 -1.64
CA GLY A 181 7.91 -7.07 -2.24
C GLY A 181 8.17 -7.79 -3.57
N PHE A 182 7.58 -8.97 -3.79
CA PHE A 182 7.64 -9.67 -5.09
C PHE A 182 6.88 -8.97 -6.21
N SER A 183 6.02 -7.98 -5.91
CA SER A 183 5.41 -7.13 -6.95
C SER A 183 6.45 -6.37 -7.77
N ILE A 184 7.61 -6.05 -7.18
CA ILE A 184 8.68 -5.31 -7.86
C ILE A 184 9.34 -6.14 -8.95
N PRO A 185 9.94 -7.34 -8.68
CA PRO A 185 10.49 -8.17 -9.74
C PRO A 185 9.44 -8.58 -10.77
N PHE A 186 8.18 -8.80 -10.36
CA PHE A 186 7.07 -9.02 -11.29
C PHE A 186 6.87 -7.81 -12.23
N ALA A 187 6.83 -6.58 -11.69
CA ALA A 187 6.64 -5.38 -12.49
C ALA A 187 7.80 -5.14 -13.47
N PHE A 188 9.04 -5.42 -13.07
CA PHE A 188 10.20 -5.36 -13.96
C PHE A 188 10.13 -6.42 -15.07
N ALA A 189 9.69 -7.64 -14.75
CA ALA A 189 9.47 -8.69 -15.75
C ALA A 189 8.41 -8.27 -16.77
N MET A 190 7.28 -7.73 -16.31
CA MET A 190 6.23 -7.20 -17.18
C MET A 190 6.73 -6.05 -18.05
N GLY A 191 7.50 -5.12 -17.48
CA GLY A 191 8.10 -4.01 -18.21
C GLY A 191 9.06 -4.49 -19.32
N GLY A 192 9.91 -5.48 -19.02
CA GLY A 192 10.82 -6.11 -19.98
C GLY A 192 10.08 -6.82 -21.12
N LEU A 193 9.02 -7.59 -20.78
CA LEU A 193 8.17 -8.27 -21.75
C LEU A 193 7.45 -7.30 -22.68
N ILE A 194 6.83 -6.24 -22.14
CA ILE A 194 6.11 -5.23 -22.92
C ILE A 194 7.07 -4.51 -23.87
N ARG A 195 8.31 -4.26 -23.43
CA ARG A 195 9.33 -3.60 -24.25
C ARG A 195 9.99 -4.53 -25.27
N GLY A 196 9.84 -5.84 -25.10
CA GLY A 196 10.51 -6.85 -25.92
C GLY A 196 12.02 -6.96 -25.65
N ARG A 197 12.48 -6.53 -24.48
CA ARG A 197 13.87 -6.66 -24.03
C ARG A 197 13.96 -7.58 -22.82
N LEU A 198 14.49 -8.78 -23.08
CA LEU A 198 14.76 -9.81 -22.07
C LEU A 198 16.28 -10.09 -22.00
N ASP A 199 17.05 -9.00 -21.85
CA ASP A 199 18.49 -9.08 -21.61
C ASP A 199 18.81 -9.41 -20.14
N ASN A 200 20.08 -9.66 -19.83
CA ASN A 200 20.48 -9.97 -18.45
C ASN A 200 20.36 -8.78 -17.48
N GLU A 201 20.15 -7.57 -17.98
CA GLU A 201 20.15 -6.35 -17.15
C GLU A 201 18.96 -6.31 -16.20
N TRP A 202 17.76 -6.72 -16.66
CA TRP A 202 16.58 -6.77 -15.80
C TRP A 202 16.72 -7.80 -14.67
N VAL A 203 17.35 -8.94 -14.93
CA VAL A 203 17.63 -9.98 -13.93
C VAL A 203 18.54 -9.42 -12.83
N LEU A 204 19.61 -8.72 -13.21
CA LEU A 204 20.53 -8.09 -12.26
C LEU A 204 19.84 -7.00 -11.44
N THR A 205 18.96 -6.21 -12.07
CA THR A 205 18.20 -5.15 -11.42
C THR A 205 17.23 -5.73 -10.39
N THR A 206 16.53 -6.80 -10.73
CA THR A 206 15.51 -7.42 -9.85
C THR A 206 16.10 -8.31 -8.77
N ARG A 207 17.32 -8.82 -8.95
CA ARG A 207 17.97 -9.75 -8.00
C ARG A 207 17.93 -9.24 -6.56
N ARG A 208 18.25 -7.97 -6.34
CA ARG A 208 18.26 -7.37 -4.97
C ARG A 208 16.86 -7.33 -4.36
N TRP A 209 15.85 -7.01 -5.16
CA TRP A 209 14.46 -6.96 -4.73
C TRP A 209 13.93 -8.36 -4.40
N THR A 210 14.26 -9.36 -5.24
CA THR A 210 13.91 -10.76 -4.98
C THR A 210 14.54 -11.27 -3.69
N LEU A 211 15.84 -11.00 -3.47
CA LEU A 211 16.54 -11.39 -2.25
C LEU A 211 15.98 -10.69 -1.00
N LEU A 212 15.64 -9.40 -1.10
CA LEU A 212 15.03 -8.65 0.00
C LEU A 212 13.66 -9.25 0.37
N SER A 213 12.82 -9.49 -0.64
CA SER A 213 11.50 -10.09 -0.44
C SER A 213 11.60 -11.49 0.16
N TRP A 214 12.53 -12.29 -0.34
CA TRP A 214 12.79 -13.64 0.18
C TRP A 214 13.27 -13.59 1.65
N TYR A 215 14.16 -12.66 1.99
CA TYR A 215 14.66 -12.47 3.36
C TYR A 215 13.53 -12.21 4.36
N PHE A 216 12.54 -11.41 3.97
CA PHE A 216 11.38 -11.15 4.84
C PHE A 216 10.45 -12.36 5.01
N LEU A 217 10.43 -13.30 4.05
CA LEU A 217 9.63 -14.52 4.10
C LEU A 217 10.33 -15.70 4.78
N SER A 218 11.63 -15.61 5.04
CA SER A 218 12.46 -16.67 5.64
C SER A 218 12.54 -16.53 7.15
#